data_c4c098c18e1943a0fc869464a3991462
#
_entry.id   c4c098c18e1943a0fc869464a3991462
#
_cell.length_a   1.000
_cell.length_b   1.000
_cell.length_c   1.000
_cell.angle_alpha   90.00
_cell.angle_beta   90.00
_cell.angle_gamma   90.00
#
_symmetry.space_group_name_H-M   'P 1'
#
loop_
_entity.id
_entity.type
_entity.pdbx_description
1 polymer ?
#
loop_
_entity_poly.entity_id
_entity_poly.type
_entity_poly.pdbx_seq_one_letter_code
_entity_poly.pdbx_strand_id
1 'polypeptide(L)'
;MRIGLFTDTYPPYINGVSTSIAMLKNALEKKGHQVFVVTINPDERKYRYEEGGRVIRIPGIPIPLYDYRLSGIYPIRIVEKIRKWNLDVIHSHTEFGIGTFARIIAKQLDIPLVHTYHTMYEDYVYYITKGYFDGPSKKIVEYLTKFYCDKTATELIVPTKKTYNLFKEKYHVDRNIHIIPTGIEIERFYKEQYADKDTLALKKKIGLEKDDTVILFVGRLGKEKSVDVLIDGHAGIVKKYPNCKLVIIGDGPDLEHFKTLVHKHKIDNNVLFTGKVPWEEIPAYYQMADIFATASRTETQGLTVIEAMAASIPVVAADDESFRNIIVDDLNGYLFKNKRVYRNRIEKLLADRKKLVKMGNQARISTKPYSTKYFAEKVLDVYNLAVGDRPKNRSFFSRMRRVIKRGFNGK
;
A
#
# COMPACT_ATOMS: atom_id res chain seq x y z
N MET A 1 4.95 -9.69 22.60
CA MET A 1 6.09 -8.83 22.21
C MET A 1 5.72 -7.37 22.39
N ARG A 2 6.73 -6.51 22.55
CA ARG A 2 6.63 -5.04 22.54
C ARG A 2 7.21 -4.53 21.24
N ILE A 3 6.37 -4.05 20.35
CA ILE A 3 6.70 -3.78 18.93
C ILE A 3 6.65 -2.29 18.68
N GLY A 4 7.72 -1.71 18.14
CA GLY A 4 7.75 -0.29 17.75
C GLY A 4 7.57 -0.13 16.25
N LEU A 5 6.47 0.49 15.79
CA LEU A 5 6.24 0.86 14.39
C LEU A 5 6.70 2.29 14.16
N PHE A 6 7.60 2.49 13.20
CA PHE A 6 8.21 3.78 12.88
C PHE A 6 7.89 4.17 11.45
N THR A 7 7.24 5.31 11.25
CA THR A 7 6.72 5.72 9.94
C THR A 7 6.58 7.23 9.81
N ASP A 8 6.87 7.80 8.65
CA ASP A 8 6.62 9.22 8.36
C ASP A 8 5.13 9.51 8.09
N THR A 9 4.31 8.48 7.80
CA THR A 9 2.88 8.60 7.50
C THR A 9 2.05 7.62 8.34
N TYR A 10 1.01 8.13 9.02
CA TYR A 10 0.09 7.37 9.88
C TYR A 10 -1.25 8.10 9.94
N PRO A 11 -2.38 7.45 10.21
CA PRO A 11 -3.66 8.17 10.30
C PRO A 11 -3.55 9.48 11.12
N PRO A 12 -4.18 10.58 10.67
CA PRO A 12 -5.25 10.67 9.67
C PRO A 12 -4.82 10.76 8.21
N TYR A 13 -3.54 10.63 7.86
CA TYR A 13 -3.14 10.56 6.45
C TYR A 13 -3.81 9.39 5.74
N ILE A 14 -4.41 9.65 4.57
CA ILE A 14 -5.11 8.63 3.76
C ILE A 14 -4.20 8.23 2.60
N ASN A 15 -3.47 7.13 2.78
CA ASN A 15 -2.67 6.47 1.74
C ASN A 15 -2.43 5.00 2.11
N GLY A 16 -2.02 4.19 1.14
CA GLY A 16 -1.84 2.75 1.32
C GLY A 16 -0.86 2.37 2.44
N VAL A 17 0.20 3.16 2.66
CA VAL A 17 1.18 2.92 3.73
C VAL A 17 0.56 3.16 5.10
N SER A 18 -0.08 4.32 5.29
CA SER A 18 -0.77 4.69 6.53
C SER A 18 -1.82 3.65 6.93
N THR A 19 -2.65 3.25 5.97
CA THR A 19 -3.69 2.23 6.15
C THR A 19 -3.09 0.87 6.53
N SER A 20 -2.05 0.44 5.82
CA SER A 20 -1.34 -0.83 6.11
C SER A 20 -0.81 -0.88 7.53
N ILE A 21 -0.20 0.20 8.01
CA ILE A 21 0.41 0.27 9.35
C ILE A 21 -0.67 0.27 10.44
N ALA A 22 -1.77 1.00 10.24
CA ALA A 22 -2.89 0.99 11.18
C ALA A 22 -3.53 -0.40 11.28
N MET A 23 -3.72 -1.08 10.16
CA MET A 23 -4.23 -2.45 10.11
C MET A 23 -3.28 -3.43 10.80
N LEU A 24 -1.97 -3.32 10.56
CA LEU A 24 -0.97 -4.14 11.23
C LEU A 24 -0.99 -3.94 12.74
N LYS A 25 -1.00 -2.67 13.21
CA LYS A 25 -1.10 -2.34 14.64
C LYS A 25 -2.31 -3.03 15.26
N ASN A 26 -3.51 -2.80 14.68
CA ASN A 26 -4.75 -3.35 15.20
C ASN A 26 -4.74 -4.89 15.24
N ALA A 27 -4.21 -5.54 14.21
CA ALA A 27 -4.14 -6.99 14.14
C ALA A 27 -3.14 -7.58 15.16
N LEU A 28 -2.01 -6.91 15.39
CA LEU A 28 -1.02 -7.31 16.40
C LEU A 28 -1.57 -7.12 17.83
N GLU A 29 -2.28 -6.02 18.10
CA GLU A 29 -2.92 -5.76 19.39
C GLU A 29 -4.03 -6.78 19.68
N LYS A 30 -4.86 -7.14 18.69
CA LYS A 30 -5.85 -8.24 18.80
C LYS A 30 -5.21 -9.60 19.14
N LYS A 31 -3.94 -9.80 18.80
CA LYS A 31 -3.15 -11.00 19.14
C LYS A 31 -2.43 -10.89 20.51
N GLY A 32 -2.68 -9.82 21.29
CA GLY A 32 -2.14 -9.63 22.63
C GLY A 32 -0.74 -9.01 22.67
N HIS A 33 -0.23 -8.46 21.55
CA HIS A 33 1.04 -7.75 21.53
C HIS A 33 0.85 -6.28 21.95
N GLN A 34 1.88 -5.66 22.52
CA GLN A 34 1.90 -4.23 22.80
C GLN A 34 2.57 -3.49 21.64
N VAL A 35 1.82 -2.60 21.00
CA VAL A 35 2.31 -1.87 19.84
C VAL A 35 2.49 -0.39 20.20
N PHE A 36 3.63 0.15 19.80
CA PHE A 36 4.03 1.55 19.99
C PHE A 36 4.28 2.17 18.61
N VAL A 37 3.87 3.42 18.41
CA VAL A 37 4.02 4.10 17.12
C VAL A 37 4.81 5.39 17.30
N VAL A 38 5.77 5.62 16.41
CA VAL A 38 6.44 6.91 16.24
C VAL A 38 6.14 7.42 14.84
N THR A 39 5.53 8.60 14.76
CA THR A 39 5.14 9.20 13.48
C THR A 39 5.23 10.72 13.50
N ILE A 40 4.92 11.39 12.40
CA ILE A 40 4.91 12.85 12.29
C ILE A 40 3.54 13.39 12.70
N ASN A 41 3.53 14.56 13.35
CA ASN A 41 2.30 15.30 13.63
C ASN A 41 1.78 15.93 12.33
N PRO A 42 0.55 15.60 11.86
CA PRO A 42 0.03 16.11 10.61
C PRO A 42 -0.32 17.61 10.68
N ASP A 43 -0.73 18.10 11.85
CA ASP A 43 -1.36 19.40 11.99
C ASP A 43 -0.38 20.47 12.52
N GLU A 44 0.46 20.11 13.51
CA GLU A 44 1.24 21.06 14.28
C GLU A 44 2.74 20.78 14.29
N ARG A 45 3.55 21.82 14.47
CA ARG A 45 4.99 21.70 14.73
C ARG A 45 5.29 21.43 16.22
N LYS A 46 4.46 20.56 16.86
CA LYS A 46 4.57 20.20 18.28
C LYS A 46 4.58 18.70 18.48
N TYR A 47 5.13 18.26 19.60
CA TYR A 47 5.00 16.88 20.06
C TYR A 47 3.59 16.63 20.56
N ARG A 48 2.99 15.50 20.15
CA ARG A 48 1.70 15.04 20.63
C ARG A 48 1.83 13.59 21.08
N TYR A 49 1.18 13.24 22.19
CA TYR A 49 1.21 11.91 22.79
C TYR A 49 -0.20 11.40 22.88
N GLU A 50 -0.45 10.24 22.30
CA GLU A 50 -1.76 9.62 22.21
C GLU A 50 -1.73 8.22 22.83
N GLU A 51 -2.88 7.62 23.10
CA GLU A 51 -3.05 6.27 23.63
C GLU A 51 -2.17 6.01 24.88
N GLY A 52 -2.20 6.91 25.87
CA GLY A 52 -1.36 6.79 27.07
C GLY A 52 0.15 6.89 26.81
N GLY A 53 0.52 7.48 25.67
CA GLY A 53 1.90 7.65 25.24
C GLY A 53 2.46 6.47 24.44
N ARG A 54 1.62 5.59 23.97
CA ARG A 54 2.01 4.53 23.00
C ARG A 54 2.14 5.05 21.58
N VAL A 55 1.44 6.14 21.24
CA VAL A 55 1.61 6.84 19.95
C VAL A 55 2.30 8.17 20.21
N ILE A 56 3.44 8.39 19.61
CA ILE A 56 4.20 9.65 19.65
C ILE A 56 4.21 10.29 18.29
N ARG A 57 3.66 11.51 18.21
CA ARG A 57 3.75 12.35 17.02
C ARG A 57 4.83 13.40 17.23
N ILE A 58 5.80 13.44 16.32
CA ILE A 58 6.89 14.41 16.38
C ILE A 58 6.63 15.58 15.43
N PRO A 59 7.21 16.76 15.69
CA PRO A 59 7.11 17.91 14.81
C PRO A 59 7.60 17.60 13.41
N GLY A 60 6.86 18.07 12.38
CA GLY A 60 7.28 18.00 10.98
C GLY A 60 7.13 19.34 10.28
N ILE A 61 8.03 19.62 9.31
CA ILE A 61 7.98 20.79 8.44
C ILE A 61 7.20 20.40 7.19
N PRO A 62 6.13 21.13 6.80
CA PRO A 62 5.41 20.83 5.58
C PRO A 62 6.32 21.02 4.36
N ILE A 63 6.18 20.14 3.39
CA ILE A 63 6.84 20.24 2.08
C ILE A 63 5.78 20.40 0.99
N PRO A 64 6.06 21.14 -0.11
CA PRO A 64 5.09 21.37 -1.17
C PRO A 64 4.87 20.13 -2.06
N LEU A 65 4.81 18.95 -1.44
CA LEU A 65 4.62 17.69 -2.10
C LEU A 65 3.55 16.88 -1.35
N TYR A 66 2.31 16.83 -1.87
CA TYR A 66 1.21 15.97 -1.39
C TYR A 66 0.88 16.04 0.11
N ASP A 67 0.89 17.21 0.72
CA ASP A 67 0.63 17.41 2.15
C ASP A 67 1.57 16.64 3.09
N TYR A 68 2.70 16.14 2.59
CA TYR A 68 3.68 15.47 3.42
C TYR A 68 4.47 16.46 4.29
N ARG A 69 4.95 15.95 5.41
CA ARG A 69 5.86 16.67 6.31
C ARG A 69 7.15 15.88 6.49
N LEU A 70 8.26 16.59 6.60
CA LEU A 70 9.55 16.02 6.97
C LEU A 70 9.86 16.32 8.43
N SER A 71 10.30 15.30 9.16
CA SER A 71 10.81 15.43 10.52
C SER A 71 12.32 15.55 10.56
N GLY A 72 12.85 16.01 11.69
CA GLY A 72 14.28 15.86 12.00
C GLY A 72 14.65 14.37 12.13
N ILE A 73 15.89 14.04 11.77
CA ILE A 73 16.42 12.67 11.80
C ILE A 73 16.68 12.13 13.21
N TYR A 74 16.77 12.98 14.23
CA TYR A 74 17.03 12.56 15.60
C TYR A 74 16.30 13.41 16.64
N PRO A 75 15.01 13.12 16.92
CA PRO A 75 14.22 13.84 17.92
C PRO A 75 14.60 13.42 19.34
N ILE A 76 15.63 14.03 19.89
CA ILE A 76 16.26 13.69 21.19
C ILE A 76 15.25 13.59 22.36
N ARG A 77 14.20 14.43 22.35
CA ARG A 77 13.19 14.50 23.43
C ARG A 77 12.44 13.17 23.66
N ILE A 78 12.34 12.30 22.66
CA ILE A 78 11.57 11.05 22.77
C ILE A 78 12.45 9.82 23.00
N VAL A 79 13.78 9.95 22.92
CA VAL A 79 14.71 8.82 23.05
C VAL A 79 14.55 8.08 24.38
N GLU A 80 14.52 8.81 25.50
CA GLU A 80 14.32 8.21 26.84
C GLU A 80 12.95 7.54 26.99
N LYS A 81 11.92 8.09 26.35
CA LYS A 81 10.59 7.48 26.35
C LYS A 81 10.58 6.17 25.57
N ILE A 82 11.21 6.15 24.39
CA ILE A 82 11.35 4.93 23.59
C ILE A 82 12.17 3.87 24.35
N ARG A 83 13.23 4.28 25.05
CA ARG A 83 14.02 3.37 25.91
C ARG A 83 13.14 2.68 26.96
N LYS A 84 12.25 3.44 27.61
CA LYS A 84 11.30 2.93 28.62
C LYS A 84 10.24 1.98 28.01
N TRP A 85 10.01 2.01 26.72
CA TRP A 85 9.12 1.08 26.06
C TRP A 85 9.66 -0.36 26.07
N ASN A 86 10.96 -0.57 26.25
CA ASN A 86 11.60 -1.90 26.24
C ASN A 86 11.17 -2.74 25.03
N LEU A 87 11.37 -2.18 23.84
CA LEU A 87 10.93 -2.81 22.59
C LEU A 87 11.72 -4.09 22.30
N ASP A 88 11.03 -5.14 21.89
CA ASP A 88 11.64 -6.38 21.39
C ASP A 88 12.12 -6.24 19.95
N VAL A 89 11.37 -5.48 19.13
CA VAL A 89 11.64 -5.24 17.71
C VAL A 89 11.21 -3.83 17.31
N ILE A 90 11.96 -3.23 16.40
CA ILE A 90 11.56 -2.00 15.69
C ILE A 90 11.23 -2.37 14.25
N HIS A 91 10.07 -1.92 13.78
CA HIS A 91 9.63 -2.09 12.39
C HIS A 91 9.50 -0.73 11.72
N SER A 92 10.35 -0.46 10.75
CA SER A 92 10.38 0.77 9.96
C SER A 92 9.58 0.58 8.66
N HIS A 93 8.73 1.55 8.33
CA HIS A 93 7.88 1.53 7.14
C HIS A 93 8.20 2.62 6.12
N THR A 94 9.14 3.49 6.42
CA THR A 94 9.60 4.56 5.54
C THR A 94 11.10 4.74 5.63
N GLU A 95 11.71 5.41 4.66
CA GLU A 95 13.15 5.60 4.54
C GLU A 95 13.60 7.00 5.00
N PHE A 96 12.67 7.95 5.12
CA PHE A 96 12.98 9.35 5.41
C PHE A 96 13.25 9.62 6.92
N GLY A 97 12.78 10.74 7.45
CA GLY A 97 13.13 11.21 8.79
C GLY A 97 12.90 10.20 9.90
N ILE A 98 11.67 9.68 10.03
CA ILE A 98 11.33 8.67 11.05
C ILE A 98 11.99 7.32 10.74
N GLY A 99 12.07 6.93 9.49
CA GLY A 99 12.74 5.69 9.10
C GLY A 99 14.24 5.72 9.40
N THR A 100 14.90 6.85 9.19
CA THR A 100 16.30 7.07 9.58
C THR A 100 16.44 7.04 11.10
N PHE A 101 15.55 7.70 11.84
CA PHE A 101 15.51 7.67 13.29
C PHE A 101 15.35 6.25 13.85
N ALA A 102 14.45 5.45 13.27
CA ALA A 102 14.26 4.04 13.63
C ALA A 102 15.58 3.26 13.59
N ARG A 103 16.38 3.46 12.56
CA ARG A 103 17.68 2.78 12.37
C ARG A 103 18.71 3.21 13.42
N ILE A 104 18.75 4.50 13.71
CA ILE A 104 19.66 5.04 14.75
C ILE A 104 19.30 4.47 16.12
N ILE A 105 18.01 4.49 16.48
CA ILE A 105 17.53 3.98 17.78
C ILE A 105 17.70 2.47 17.89
N ALA A 106 17.39 1.72 16.84
CA ALA A 106 17.59 0.28 16.79
C ALA A 106 19.05 -0.08 17.11
N LYS A 107 20.01 0.62 16.47
CA LYS A 107 21.44 0.43 16.73
C LYS A 107 21.86 0.86 18.13
N GLN A 108 21.37 2.00 18.63
CA GLN A 108 21.71 2.51 19.97
C GLN A 108 21.21 1.62 21.10
N LEU A 109 20.00 1.08 20.94
CA LEU A 109 19.37 0.26 21.97
C LEU A 109 19.60 -1.26 21.76
N ASP A 110 20.36 -1.63 20.71
CA ASP A 110 20.64 -3.04 20.33
C ASP A 110 19.33 -3.84 20.09
N ILE A 111 18.38 -3.20 19.39
CA ILE A 111 17.07 -3.79 19.03
C ILE A 111 17.10 -4.21 17.55
N PRO A 112 16.64 -5.42 17.17
CA PRO A 112 16.56 -5.81 15.78
C PRO A 112 15.59 -4.90 15.01
N LEU A 113 15.97 -4.58 13.75
CA LEU A 113 15.20 -3.73 12.85
C LEU A 113 14.63 -4.56 11.70
N VAL A 114 13.33 -4.64 11.63
CA VAL A 114 12.61 -5.10 10.42
C VAL A 114 12.26 -3.89 9.58
N HIS A 115 12.34 -4.00 8.27
CA HIS A 115 11.90 -2.94 7.36
C HIS A 115 10.92 -3.47 6.34
N THR A 116 9.79 -2.78 6.14
CA THR A 116 8.88 -3.05 5.01
C THR A 116 9.01 -1.96 3.96
N TYR A 117 9.32 -2.38 2.74
CA TYR A 117 9.38 -1.51 1.57
C TYR A 117 8.00 -1.38 0.92
N HIS A 118 7.43 -0.19 0.94
CA HIS A 118 6.06 0.06 0.46
C HIS A 118 5.98 0.75 -0.89
N THR A 119 6.99 1.55 -1.27
CA THR A 119 6.88 2.49 -2.39
C THR A 119 8.00 2.29 -3.40
N MET A 120 7.65 2.13 -4.67
CA MET A 120 8.61 2.13 -5.78
C MET A 120 9.10 3.56 -6.04
N TYR A 121 10.06 4.03 -5.25
CA TYR A 121 10.55 5.42 -5.32
C TYR A 121 11.10 5.79 -6.70
N GLU A 122 11.68 4.85 -7.43
CA GLU A 122 12.17 5.09 -8.80
C GLU A 122 11.08 5.60 -9.74
N ASP A 123 9.87 5.08 -9.60
CA ASP A 123 8.72 5.48 -10.41
C ASP A 123 8.22 6.89 -10.03
N TYR A 124 8.50 7.34 -8.80
CA TYR A 124 8.10 8.66 -8.29
C TYR A 124 9.14 9.76 -8.55
N VAL A 125 10.37 9.42 -8.89
CA VAL A 125 11.42 10.41 -9.23
C VAL A 125 10.98 11.34 -10.35
N TYR A 126 10.27 10.82 -11.34
CA TYR A 126 9.73 11.61 -12.44
C TYR A 126 8.85 12.79 -11.97
N TYR A 127 8.03 12.58 -10.92
CA TYR A 127 7.17 13.63 -10.39
C TYR A 127 7.93 14.69 -9.60
N ILE A 128 9.03 14.30 -8.95
CA ILE A 128 9.88 15.21 -8.17
C ILE A 128 10.74 16.06 -9.11
N THR A 129 11.31 15.42 -10.14
CA THR A 129 12.26 16.06 -11.07
C THR A 129 11.59 16.69 -12.28
N LYS A 130 10.26 16.48 -12.47
CA LYS A 130 9.51 16.88 -13.68
C LYS A 130 10.17 16.38 -14.98
N GLY A 131 10.84 15.22 -14.91
CA GLY A 131 11.59 14.65 -16.01
C GLY A 131 13.00 15.24 -16.24
N TYR A 132 13.39 16.27 -15.47
CA TYR A 132 14.75 16.77 -15.47
C TYR A 132 15.65 15.90 -14.56
N PHE A 133 16.84 15.51 -15.04
CA PHE A 133 17.79 14.68 -14.27
C PHE A 133 17.35 13.25 -13.91
N ASP A 134 16.52 12.61 -14.71
CA ASP A 134 16.02 11.25 -14.44
C ASP A 134 17.14 10.23 -14.18
N GLY A 135 18.22 10.24 -14.94
CA GLY A 135 19.31 9.28 -14.82
C GLY A 135 20.08 9.37 -13.50
N PRO A 136 20.67 10.54 -13.15
CA PRO A 136 21.39 10.74 -11.90
C PRO A 136 20.49 10.58 -10.66
N SER A 137 19.26 11.10 -10.70
CA SER A 137 18.31 11.02 -9.57
C SER A 137 17.91 9.58 -9.29
N LYS A 138 17.66 8.76 -10.32
CA LYS A 138 17.35 7.33 -10.16
C LYS A 138 18.50 6.57 -9.50
N LYS A 139 19.75 6.83 -9.87
CA LYS A 139 20.92 6.20 -9.24
C LYS A 139 21.07 6.57 -7.76
N ILE A 140 20.77 7.83 -7.39
CA ILE A 140 20.79 8.26 -5.99
C ILE A 140 19.70 7.54 -5.21
N VAL A 141 18.48 7.46 -5.74
CA VAL A 141 17.37 6.76 -5.10
C VAL A 141 17.68 5.26 -4.95
N GLU A 142 18.23 4.64 -5.98
CA GLU A 142 18.69 3.25 -5.94
C GLU A 142 19.73 3.01 -4.85
N TYR A 143 20.75 3.85 -4.76
CA TYR A 143 21.78 3.76 -3.73
C TYR A 143 21.20 3.92 -2.32
N LEU A 144 20.35 4.92 -2.11
CA LEU A 144 19.69 5.13 -0.81
C LEU A 144 18.78 3.97 -0.44
N THR A 145 17.97 3.47 -1.38
CA THR A 145 17.08 2.33 -1.17
C THR A 145 17.89 1.08 -0.77
N LYS A 146 18.96 0.80 -1.51
CA LYS A 146 19.87 -0.31 -1.17
C LYS A 146 20.48 -0.12 0.22
N PHE A 147 20.99 1.06 0.54
CA PHE A 147 21.58 1.35 1.84
C PHE A 147 20.58 1.11 2.98
N TYR A 148 19.37 1.62 2.87
CA TYR A 148 18.35 1.45 3.90
C TYR A 148 17.86 0.01 4.05
N CYS A 149 17.73 -0.73 2.95
CA CYS A 149 17.19 -2.09 2.96
C CYS A 149 18.25 -3.15 3.26
N ASP A 150 19.48 -3.01 2.76
CA ASP A 150 20.53 -4.01 2.89
C ASP A 150 21.42 -3.80 4.12
N LYS A 151 21.91 -2.58 4.35
CA LYS A 151 22.94 -2.35 5.37
C LYS A 151 22.40 -2.07 6.77
N THR A 152 21.17 -1.66 6.90
CA THR A 152 20.62 -1.18 8.17
C THR A 152 19.47 -2.02 8.75
N ALA A 153 18.79 -2.83 7.93
CA ALA A 153 17.75 -3.74 8.39
C ALA A 153 18.31 -5.11 8.81
N THR A 154 17.71 -5.77 9.80
CA THR A 154 17.97 -7.18 10.12
C THR A 154 17.23 -8.07 9.12
N GLU A 155 15.95 -7.81 8.90
CA GLU A 155 15.06 -8.50 7.95
C GLU A 155 14.36 -7.49 7.07
N LEU A 156 14.11 -7.86 5.79
CA LEU A 156 13.40 -7.03 4.82
C LEU A 156 12.08 -7.70 4.40
N ILE A 157 10.99 -6.95 4.46
CA ILE A 157 9.68 -7.37 3.95
C ILE A 157 9.37 -6.59 2.67
N VAL A 158 8.91 -7.28 1.66
CA VAL A 158 8.44 -6.72 0.39
C VAL A 158 7.05 -7.27 0.04
N PRO A 159 6.16 -6.48 -0.58
CA PRO A 159 4.77 -6.90 -0.77
C PRO A 159 4.57 -7.91 -1.89
N THR A 160 5.45 -7.96 -2.89
CA THR A 160 5.26 -8.77 -4.10
C THR A 160 6.56 -9.41 -4.62
N LYS A 161 6.41 -10.40 -5.49
CA LYS A 161 7.53 -11.00 -6.21
C LYS A 161 8.26 -9.99 -7.10
N LYS A 162 7.54 -9.06 -7.73
CA LYS A 162 8.11 -7.93 -8.49
C LYS A 162 9.13 -7.16 -7.64
N THR A 163 8.73 -6.77 -6.45
CA THR A 163 9.61 -6.03 -5.52
C THR A 163 10.76 -6.91 -5.04
N TYR A 164 10.51 -8.21 -4.77
CA TYR A 164 11.56 -9.16 -4.42
C TYR A 164 12.63 -9.26 -5.52
N ASN A 165 12.20 -9.42 -6.79
CA ASN A 165 13.12 -9.51 -7.93
C ASN A 165 13.93 -8.21 -8.08
N LEU A 166 13.29 -7.04 -7.91
CA LEU A 166 13.99 -5.75 -7.91
C LEU A 166 15.16 -5.74 -6.91
N PHE A 167 14.92 -6.18 -5.67
CA PHE A 167 15.96 -6.19 -4.64
C PHE A 167 17.03 -7.25 -4.87
N LYS A 168 16.67 -8.44 -5.31
CA LYS A 168 17.63 -9.53 -5.55
C LYS A 168 18.40 -9.38 -6.85
N GLU A 169 17.73 -9.06 -7.95
CA GLU A 169 18.31 -9.07 -9.29
C GLU A 169 18.97 -7.72 -9.66
N LYS A 170 18.31 -6.60 -9.33
CA LYS A 170 18.81 -5.27 -9.66
C LYS A 170 19.69 -4.66 -8.57
N TYR A 171 19.21 -4.70 -7.32
CA TYR A 171 19.93 -4.07 -6.21
C TYR A 171 20.95 -4.98 -5.54
N HIS A 172 20.95 -6.29 -5.86
CA HIS A 172 21.88 -7.30 -5.29
C HIS A 172 21.91 -7.23 -3.76
N VAL A 173 20.73 -7.23 -3.13
CA VAL A 173 20.59 -7.20 -1.68
C VAL A 173 20.87 -8.59 -1.09
N ASP A 174 21.82 -8.67 -0.14
CA ASP A 174 22.23 -9.92 0.49
C ASP A 174 21.29 -10.36 1.63
N ARG A 175 20.55 -9.43 2.22
CA ARG A 175 19.63 -9.70 3.34
C ARG A 175 18.55 -10.71 3.00
N ASN A 176 18.02 -11.36 4.03
CA ASN A 176 16.79 -12.14 3.92
C ASN A 176 15.66 -11.21 3.50
N ILE A 177 14.94 -11.61 2.46
CA ILE A 177 13.79 -10.87 1.94
C ILE A 177 12.56 -11.77 2.02
N HIS A 178 11.54 -11.29 2.72
CA HIS A 178 10.28 -11.99 2.91
C HIS A 178 9.21 -11.36 2.03
N ILE A 179 8.55 -12.18 1.20
CA ILE A 179 7.41 -11.72 0.40
C ILE A 179 6.17 -11.85 1.26
N ILE A 180 5.70 -10.71 1.79
CA ILE A 180 4.49 -10.65 2.63
C ILE A 180 3.59 -9.57 2.07
N PRO A 181 2.49 -9.95 1.41
CA PRO A 181 1.52 -8.99 0.93
C PRO A 181 0.94 -8.14 2.06
N THR A 182 0.76 -6.84 1.82
CA THR A 182 0.05 -5.96 2.74
C THR A 182 -1.36 -6.48 2.96
N GLY A 183 -1.74 -6.66 4.22
CA GLY A 183 -3.08 -7.09 4.59
C GLY A 183 -4.09 -5.95 4.53
N ILE A 184 -5.31 -6.28 4.15
CA ILE A 184 -6.46 -5.38 4.23
C ILE A 184 -7.59 -6.03 5.03
N GLU A 185 -8.51 -5.23 5.56
CA GLU A 185 -9.74 -5.72 6.20
C GLU A 185 -10.72 -6.18 5.11
N ILE A 186 -10.42 -7.35 4.52
CA ILE A 186 -11.21 -7.90 3.40
C ILE A 186 -12.69 -8.05 3.72
N GLU A 187 -13.00 -8.28 5.00
CA GLU A 187 -14.37 -8.45 5.49
C GLU A 187 -15.22 -7.20 5.27
N ARG A 188 -14.63 -6.01 5.29
CA ARG A 188 -15.36 -4.74 5.01
C ARG A 188 -15.97 -4.68 3.63
N PHE A 189 -15.40 -5.43 2.68
CA PHE A 189 -15.85 -5.46 1.29
C PHE A 189 -16.82 -6.61 1.01
N TYR A 190 -17.15 -7.44 1.99
CA TYR A 190 -18.05 -8.57 1.77
C TYR A 190 -19.47 -8.11 1.52
N LYS A 191 -20.08 -8.66 0.45
CA LYS A 191 -21.41 -8.28 -0.03
C LYS A 191 -22.48 -8.41 1.06
N GLU A 192 -22.35 -9.37 1.96
CA GLU A 192 -23.29 -9.64 3.03
C GLU A 192 -23.41 -8.50 4.05
N GLN A 193 -22.49 -7.55 4.05
CA GLN A 193 -22.52 -6.38 4.92
C GLN A 193 -23.36 -5.22 4.35
N TYR A 194 -23.83 -5.33 3.11
CA TYR A 194 -24.50 -4.25 2.38
C TYR A 194 -25.87 -4.72 1.89
N ALA A 195 -26.91 -3.95 2.22
CA ALA A 195 -28.24 -4.25 1.72
C ALA A 195 -28.42 -3.79 0.26
N ASP A 196 -29.09 -4.57 -0.56
CA ASP A 196 -29.33 -4.24 -1.97
C ASP A 196 -30.02 -2.88 -2.15
N LYS A 197 -30.93 -2.49 -1.21
CA LYS A 197 -31.58 -1.18 -1.23
C LYS A 197 -30.60 -0.01 -1.12
N ASP A 198 -29.54 -0.16 -0.30
CA ASP A 198 -28.55 0.89 -0.06
C ASP A 198 -27.62 1.02 -1.29
N THR A 199 -27.29 -0.11 -1.90
CA THR A 199 -26.55 -0.16 -3.18
C THR A 199 -27.33 0.51 -4.31
N LEU A 200 -28.64 0.26 -4.40
CA LEU A 200 -29.52 0.90 -5.39
C LEU A 200 -29.67 2.41 -5.13
N ALA A 201 -29.79 2.82 -3.86
CA ALA A 201 -29.84 4.22 -3.49
C ALA A 201 -28.53 4.96 -3.86
N LEU A 202 -27.36 4.32 -3.66
CA LEU A 202 -26.09 4.86 -4.06
C LEU A 202 -25.98 4.99 -5.57
N LYS A 203 -26.36 3.97 -6.36
CA LYS A 203 -26.42 4.06 -7.83
C LYS A 203 -27.22 5.28 -8.26
N LYS A 204 -28.47 5.44 -7.76
CA LYS A 204 -29.32 6.59 -8.08
C LYS A 204 -28.70 7.92 -7.67
N LYS A 205 -28.07 8.01 -6.48
CA LYS A 205 -27.41 9.22 -5.98
C LYS A 205 -26.32 9.73 -6.93
N ILE A 206 -25.60 8.83 -7.58
CA ILE A 206 -24.51 9.18 -8.51
C ILE A 206 -24.96 9.22 -9.99
N GLY A 207 -26.27 9.11 -10.27
CA GLY A 207 -26.82 9.23 -11.62
C GLY A 207 -26.80 7.96 -12.45
N LEU A 208 -26.72 6.78 -11.81
CA LEU A 208 -26.84 5.49 -12.48
C LEU A 208 -28.25 4.92 -12.37
N GLU A 209 -28.67 4.20 -13.40
CA GLU A 209 -29.91 3.44 -13.40
C GLU A 209 -29.71 2.05 -12.75
N LYS A 210 -30.81 1.42 -12.31
CA LYS A 210 -30.80 0.10 -11.68
C LYS A 210 -30.12 -0.94 -12.57
N ASP A 211 -30.43 -0.93 -13.85
CA ASP A 211 -30.01 -1.94 -14.84
C ASP A 211 -28.68 -1.58 -15.53
N ASP A 212 -28.04 -0.47 -15.13
CA ASP A 212 -26.71 -0.15 -15.61
C ASP A 212 -25.68 -1.18 -15.12
N THR A 213 -24.89 -1.67 -16.06
CA THR A 213 -23.72 -2.49 -15.73
C THR A 213 -22.53 -1.61 -15.46
N VAL A 214 -21.91 -1.77 -14.30
CA VAL A 214 -20.87 -0.87 -13.77
C VAL A 214 -19.49 -1.48 -13.88
N ILE A 215 -18.61 -0.85 -14.64
CA ILE A 215 -17.16 -1.05 -14.56
C ILE A 215 -16.59 0.01 -13.61
N LEU A 216 -15.91 -0.42 -12.56
CA LEU A 216 -15.36 0.47 -11.53
C LEU A 216 -13.85 0.61 -11.66
N PHE A 217 -13.36 1.82 -11.56
CA PHE A 217 -11.97 2.15 -11.26
C PHE A 217 -11.89 2.95 -9.96
N VAL A 218 -10.92 2.62 -9.11
CA VAL A 218 -10.63 3.37 -7.87
C VAL A 218 -9.15 3.68 -7.82
N GLY A 219 -8.80 4.97 -7.68
CA GLY A 219 -7.40 5.35 -7.54
C GLY A 219 -7.14 6.82 -7.82
N ARG A 220 -5.89 7.25 -7.56
CA ARG A 220 -5.44 8.59 -7.93
C ARG A 220 -5.44 8.75 -9.45
N LEU A 221 -5.90 9.89 -9.94
CA LEU A 221 -5.94 10.20 -11.36
C LEU A 221 -4.63 10.84 -11.83
N GLY A 222 -3.63 9.99 -12.02
CA GLY A 222 -2.31 10.37 -12.54
C GLY A 222 -1.92 9.49 -13.73
N LYS A 223 -0.92 9.96 -14.49
CA LYS A 223 -0.42 9.31 -15.69
C LYS A 223 -0.04 7.84 -15.47
N GLU A 224 0.48 7.52 -14.28
CA GLU A 224 0.91 6.17 -13.88
C GLU A 224 -0.24 5.17 -13.79
N LYS A 225 -1.48 5.65 -13.66
CA LYS A 225 -2.67 4.78 -13.59
C LYS A 225 -3.25 4.46 -14.95
N SER A 226 -2.80 5.15 -16.01
CA SER A 226 -3.18 4.88 -17.41
C SER A 226 -4.70 4.75 -17.61
N VAL A 227 -5.49 5.64 -16.98
CA VAL A 227 -6.97 5.63 -17.06
C VAL A 227 -7.47 5.92 -18.49
N ASP A 228 -6.67 6.61 -19.30
CA ASP A 228 -6.87 6.80 -20.73
C ASP A 228 -7.08 5.48 -21.49
N VAL A 229 -6.36 4.42 -21.14
CA VAL A 229 -6.52 3.08 -21.73
C VAL A 229 -7.91 2.50 -21.46
N LEU A 230 -8.44 2.72 -20.24
CA LEU A 230 -9.78 2.29 -19.86
C LEU A 230 -10.84 3.07 -20.61
N ILE A 231 -10.71 4.41 -20.69
CA ILE A 231 -11.63 5.31 -21.41
C ILE A 231 -11.65 4.97 -22.92
N ASP A 232 -10.47 4.84 -23.54
CA ASP A 232 -10.33 4.45 -24.94
C ASP A 232 -11.00 3.10 -25.26
N GLY A 233 -10.79 2.12 -24.36
CA GLY A 233 -11.42 0.81 -24.50
C GLY A 233 -12.93 0.87 -24.31
N HIS A 234 -13.40 1.65 -23.33
CA HIS A 234 -14.81 1.83 -23.00
C HIS A 234 -15.59 2.44 -24.16
N ALA A 235 -15.01 3.37 -24.91
CA ALA A 235 -15.62 3.93 -26.11
C ALA A 235 -16.00 2.87 -27.19
N GLY A 236 -15.29 1.74 -27.21
CA GLY A 236 -15.65 0.60 -28.03
C GLY A 236 -16.73 -0.29 -27.41
N ILE A 237 -16.74 -0.42 -26.08
CA ILE A 237 -17.70 -1.26 -25.33
C ILE A 237 -19.10 -0.69 -25.43
N VAL A 238 -19.29 0.60 -25.24
CA VAL A 238 -20.61 1.27 -25.22
C VAL A 238 -21.36 1.17 -26.57
N LYS A 239 -20.65 0.98 -27.67
CA LYS A 239 -21.28 0.75 -28.98
C LYS A 239 -22.14 -0.53 -29.03
N LYS A 240 -21.74 -1.53 -28.25
CA LYS A 240 -22.42 -2.83 -28.16
C LYS A 240 -23.24 -2.97 -26.88
N TYR A 241 -22.81 -2.30 -25.82
CA TYR A 241 -23.43 -2.34 -24.50
C TYR A 241 -23.70 -0.92 -23.99
N PRO A 242 -24.74 -0.21 -24.48
CA PRO A 242 -25.00 1.20 -24.21
C PRO A 242 -25.28 1.50 -22.72
N ASN A 243 -25.78 0.51 -21.96
CA ASN A 243 -26.03 0.62 -20.53
C ASN A 243 -24.78 0.29 -19.68
N CYS A 244 -23.62 0.07 -20.33
CA CYS A 244 -22.37 -0.13 -19.61
C CYS A 244 -21.79 1.24 -19.21
N LYS A 245 -21.52 1.43 -17.92
CA LYS A 245 -20.99 2.66 -17.34
C LYS A 245 -19.60 2.41 -16.78
N LEU A 246 -18.69 3.34 -17.01
CA LEU A 246 -17.38 3.39 -16.35
C LEU A 246 -17.43 4.42 -15.23
N VAL A 247 -17.36 3.96 -13.99
CA VAL A 247 -17.31 4.82 -12.80
C VAL A 247 -15.87 4.95 -12.35
N ILE A 248 -15.38 6.18 -12.29
CA ILE A 248 -14.01 6.52 -11.92
C ILE A 248 -14.03 7.26 -10.60
N ILE A 249 -13.54 6.60 -9.55
CA ILE A 249 -13.42 7.16 -8.20
C ILE A 249 -11.98 7.63 -7.97
N GLY A 250 -11.85 8.89 -7.59
CA GLY A 250 -10.58 9.50 -7.25
C GLY A 250 -10.43 10.89 -7.84
N ASP A 251 -9.26 11.46 -7.56
CA ASP A 251 -8.87 12.80 -8.02
C ASP A 251 -7.38 12.80 -8.32
N GLY A 252 -6.92 13.77 -9.10
CA GLY A 252 -5.50 13.86 -9.44
C GLY A 252 -5.20 14.82 -10.58
N PRO A 253 -3.92 15.01 -10.90
CA PRO A 253 -3.47 16.00 -11.86
C PRO A 253 -4.01 15.81 -13.29
N ASP A 254 -4.37 14.58 -13.67
CA ASP A 254 -4.82 14.26 -15.03
C ASP A 254 -6.35 14.21 -15.17
N LEU A 255 -7.13 14.60 -14.14
CA LEU A 255 -8.60 14.56 -14.18
C LEU A 255 -9.17 15.31 -15.39
N GLU A 256 -8.72 16.53 -15.65
CA GLU A 256 -9.23 17.35 -16.77
C GLU A 256 -8.82 16.77 -18.13
N HIS A 257 -7.64 16.17 -18.22
CA HIS A 257 -7.24 15.42 -19.41
C HIS A 257 -8.19 14.25 -19.68
N PHE A 258 -8.56 13.48 -18.67
CA PHE A 258 -9.48 12.33 -18.81
C PHE A 258 -10.89 12.78 -19.18
N LYS A 259 -11.41 13.86 -18.62
CA LYS A 259 -12.70 14.44 -19.03
C LYS A 259 -12.69 14.88 -20.50
N THR A 260 -11.61 15.55 -20.93
CA THR A 260 -11.44 15.91 -22.36
C THR A 260 -11.44 14.68 -23.27
N LEU A 261 -10.82 13.58 -22.85
CA LEU A 261 -10.79 12.33 -23.60
C LEU A 261 -12.18 11.70 -23.71
N VAL A 262 -12.95 11.71 -22.62
CA VAL A 262 -14.36 11.23 -22.60
C VAL A 262 -15.20 12.02 -23.59
N HIS A 263 -15.11 13.36 -23.58
CA HIS A 263 -15.83 14.23 -24.51
C HIS A 263 -15.41 14.00 -25.97
N LYS A 264 -14.11 13.85 -26.22
CA LYS A 264 -13.58 13.52 -27.57
C LYS A 264 -14.18 12.22 -28.11
N HIS A 265 -14.39 11.21 -27.27
CA HIS A 265 -15.03 9.95 -27.65
C HIS A 265 -16.57 10.02 -27.71
N LYS A 266 -17.18 11.11 -27.27
CA LYS A 266 -18.65 11.29 -27.19
C LYS A 266 -19.34 10.23 -26.33
N ILE A 267 -18.72 9.90 -25.18
CA ILE A 267 -19.21 8.92 -24.20
C ILE A 267 -19.50 9.55 -22.83
N ASP A 268 -19.82 10.84 -22.80
CA ASP A 268 -20.06 11.61 -21.58
C ASP A 268 -21.15 10.98 -20.70
N ASN A 269 -22.18 10.40 -21.31
CA ASN A 269 -23.27 9.71 -20.60
C ASN A 269 -22.88 8.30 -20.08
N ASN A 270 -21.70 7.81 -20.42
CA ASN A 270 -21.24 6.46 -20.05
C ASN A 270 -20.02 6.46 -19.13
N VAL A 271 -19.46 7.63 -18.79
CA VAL A 271 -18.32 7.75 -17.87
C VAL A 271 -18.65 8.73 -16.76
N LEU A 272 -18.58 8.27 -15.52
CA LEU A 272 -18.81 9.08 -14.32
C LEU A 272 -17.52 9.30 -13.56
N PHE A 273 -17.24 10.57 -13.23
CA PHE A 273 -16.18 10.93 -12.27
C PHE A 273 -16.83 11.36 -10.96
N THR A 274 -16.59 10.60 -9.88
CA THR A 274 -17.18 10.91 -8.57
C THR A 274 -16.34 11.90 -7.76
N GLY A 275 -15.08 12.14 -8.15
CA GLY A 275 -14.10 12.80 -7.30
C GLY A 275 -13.63 11.90 -6.14
N LYS A 276 -13.05 12.52 -5.12
CA LYS A 276 -12.60 11.81 -3.90
C LYS A 276 -13.81 11.32 -3.12
N VAL A 277 -13.76 10.06 -2.70
CA VAL A 277 -14.74 9.43 -1.80
C VAL A 277 -14.05 9.12 -0.48
N PRO A 278 -14.66 9.42 0.69
CA PRO A 278 -14.13 9.02 1.99
C PRO A 278 -13.86 7.52 2.05
N TRP A 279 -12.76 7.14 2.70
CA TRP A 279 -12.33 5.74 2.75
C TRP A 279 -13.38 4.81 3.38
N GLU A 280 -14.15 5.33 4.34
CA GLU A 280 -15.23 4.61 5.00
C GLU A 280 -16.38 4.26 4.04
N GLU A 281 -16.61 5.08 3.02
CA GLU A 281 -17.68 4.91 2.03
C GLU A 281 -17.26 4.04 0.83
N ILE A 282 -15.96 3.91 0.58
CA ILE A 282 -15.40 3.17 -0.58
C ILE A 282 -15.98 1.76 -0.71
N PRO A 283 -16.14 0.96 0.35
CA PRO A 283 -16.68 -0.39 0.20
C PRO A 283 -18.09 -0.44 -0.42
N ALA A 284 -18.95 0.57 -0.14
CA ALA A 284 -20.28 0.64 -0.74
C ALA A 284 -20.23 0.84 -2.27
N TYR A 285 -19.24 1.57 -2.77
CA TYR A 285 -19.04 1.75 -4.21
C TYR A 285 -18.60 0.46 -4.91
N TYR A 286 -17.81 -0.38 -4.23
CA TYR A 286 -17.51 -1.70 -4.77
C TYR A 286 -18.77 -2.56 -4.91
N GLN A 287 -19.74 -2.47 -3.97
CA GLN A 287 -20.96 -3.28 -4.04
C GLN A 287 -21.86 -2.96 -5.24
N MET A 288 -21.79 -1.76 -5.81
CA MET A 288 -22.55 -1.39 -7.00
C MET A 288 -21.90 -1.84 -8.31
N ALA A 289 -20.64 -2.30 -8.27
CA ALA A 289 -19.88 -2.64 -9.46
C ALA A 289 -20.06 -4.10 -9.88
N ASP A 290 -20.06 -4.33 -11.19
CA ASP A 290 -20.09 -5.66 -11.80
C ASP A 290 -18.67 -6.15 -12.17
N ILE A 291 -17.79 -5.24 -12.57
CA ILE A 291 -16.41 -5.51 -12.99
C ILE A 291 -15.51 -4.41 -12.41
N PHE A 292 -14.36 -4.77 -11.89
CA PHE A 292 -13.31 -3.81 -11.55
C PHE A 292 -12.26 -3.77 -12.66
N ALA A 293 -11.84 -2.58 -13.08
CA ALA A 293 -10.83 -2.43 -14.12
C ALA A 293 -9.69 -1.50 -13.68
N THR A 294 -8.45 -1.88 -13.98
CA THR A 294 -7.27 -1.03 -13.78
C THR A 294 -6.23 -1.23 -14.87
N ALA A 295 -5.65 -0.13 -15.35
CA ALA A 295 -4.56 -0.15 -16.32
C ALA A 295 -3.20 0.24 -15.73
N SER A 296 -3.10 0.36 -14.40
CA SER A 296 -1.87 0.71 -13.69
C SER A 296 -0.76 -0.31 -13.94
N ARG A 297 0.49 0.19 -14.09
CA ARG A 297 1.70 -0.63 -14.27
C ARG A 297 2.80 -0.32 -13.25
N THR A 298 2.51 0.56 -12.31
CA THR A 298 3.46 1.05 -11.30
C THR A 298 3.08 0.62 -9.88
N GLU A 299 2.22 -0.39 -9.75
CA GLU A 299 1.80 -0.89 -8.45
C GLU A 299 2.92 -1.68 -7.76
N THR A 300 3.04 -1.49 -6.46
CA THR A 300 3.81 -2.40 -5.61
C THR A 300 2.99 -3.65 -5.29
N GLN A 301 1.68 -3.51 -5.08
CA GLN A 301 0.77 -4.62 -4.81
C GLN A 301 -0.62 -4.45 -5.46
N GLY A 302 -1.17 -3.21 -5.54
CA GLY A 302 -2.50 -2.94 -6.08
C GLY A 302 -3.63 -3.31 -5.11
N LEU A 303 -3.70 -2.63 -3.97
CA LEU A 303 -4.70 -2.92 -2.93
C LEU A 303 -6.13 -2.85 -3.44
N THR A 304 -6.43 -1.91 -4.35
CA THR A 304 -7.78 -1.75 -4.94
C THR A 304 -8.24 -2.97 -5.74
N VAL A 305 -7.31 -3.74 -6.31
CA VAL A 305 -7.60 -5.04 -6.94
C VAL A 305 -8.07 -6.04 -5.88
N ILE A 306 -7.39 -6.11 -4.74
CA ILE A 306 -7.74 -7.03 -3.66
C ILE A 306 -9.08 -6.63 -3.02
N GLU A 307 -9.34 -5.33 -2.87
CA GLU A 307 -10.63 -4.78 -2.41
C GLU A 307 -11.79 -5.20 -3.31
N ALA A 308 -11.62 -5.04 -4.64
CA ALA A 308 -12.61 -5.48 -5.63
C ALA A 308 -12.85 -7.00 -5.56
N MET A 309 -11.79 -7.79 -5.48
CA MET A 309 -11.90 -9.25 -5.36
C MET A 309 -12.62 -9.64 -4.07
N ALA A 310 -12.37 -8.96 -2.94
CA ALA A 310 -13.06 -9.19 -1.67
C ALA A 310 -14.57 -8.86 -1.75
N ALA A 311 -14.94 -7.87 -2.58
CA ALA A 311 -16.33 -7.54 -2.87
C ALA A 311 -17.02 -8.53 -3.86
N SER A 312 -16.37 -9.63 -4.17
CA SER A 312 -16.86 -10.64 -5.15
C SER A 312 -16.98 -10.08 -6.58
N ILE A 313 -16.09 -9.18 -6.97
CA ILE A 313 -16.07 -8.56 -8.30
C ILE A 313 -14.89 -9.14 -9.10
N PRO A 314 -15.11 -9.66 -10.31
CA PRO A 314 -14.03 -10.07 -11.18
C PRO A 314 -13.20 -8.87 -11.61
N VAL A 315 -11.89 -9.05 -11.70
CA VAL A 315 -10.95 -7.99 -12.03
C VAL A 315 -10.43 -8.11 -13.46
N VAL A 316 -10.36 -6.99 -14.18
CA VAL A 316 -9.70 -6.89 -15.49
C VAL A 316 -8.55 -5.87 -15.35
N ALA A 317 -7.32 -6.36 -15.23
CA ALA A 317 -6.15 -5.54 -14.96
C ALA A 317 -5.12 -5.59 -16.08
N ALA A 318 -4.30 -4.53 -16.20
CA ALA A 318 -3.15 -4.56 -17.09
C ALA A 318 -2.21 -5.72 -16.71
N ASP A 319 -1.58 -6.33 -17.72
CA ASP A 319 -0.58 -7.39 -17.51
C ASP A 319 0.69 -6.79 -16.92
N ASP A 320 0.71 -6.70 -15.60
CA ASP A 320 1.84 -6.26 -14.78
C ASP A 320 2.23 -7.35 -13.78
N GLU A 321 3.51 -7.42 -13.47
CA GLU A 321 4.05 -8.45 -12.56
C GLU A 321 3.40 -8.41 -11.16
N SER A 322 2.95 -7.22 -10.71
CA SER A 322 2.25 -7.07 -9.42
C SER A 322 0.92 -7.82 -9.38
N PHE A 323 0.27 -8.00 -10.54
CA PHE A 323 -1.04 -8.63 -10.64
C PHE A 323 -0.98 -10.10 -11.04
N ARG A 324 0.12 -10.57 -11.68
CA ARG A 324 0.24 -11.95 -12.18
C ARG A 324 0.15 -13.03 -11.08
N ASN A 325 0.47 -12.68 -9.84
CA ASN A 325 0.37 -13.60 -8.70
C ASN A 325 -1.00 -13.52 -8.00
N ILE A 326 -1.84 -12.55 -8.36
CA ILE A 326 -3.15 -12.29 -7.75
C ILE A 326 -4.26 -12.74 -8.70
N ILE A 327 -4.12 -12.40 -9.99
CA ILE A 327 -5.13 -12.64 -11.03
C ILE A 327 -4.72 -13.86 -11.85
N VAL A 328 -5.63 -14.82 -11.91
CA VAL A 328 -5.53 -16.01 -12.75
C VAL A 328 -6.63 -15.94 -13.82
N ASP A 329 -6.23 -15.89 -15.09
CA ASP A 329 -7.15 -15.79 -16.24
C ASP A 329 -8.20 -16.90 -16.19
N ASP A 330 -9.43 -16.56 -16.51
CA ASP A 330 -10.62 -17.40 -16.48
C ASP A 330 -11.05 -17.95 -15.09
N LEU A 331 -10.27 -17.70 -14.02
CA LEU A 331 -10.61 -18.13 -12.67
C LEU A 331 -11.22 -16.98 -11.85
N ASN A 332 -10.45 -15.93 -11.59
CA ASN A 332 -10.82 -14.82 -10.70
C ASN A 332 -10.74 -13.43 -11.36
N GLY A 333 -10.33 -13.38 -12.64
CA GLY A 333 -10.21 -12.15 -13.42
C GLY A 333 -9.55 -12.40 -14.76
N TYR A 334 -9.06 -11.31 -15.36
CA TYR A 334 -8.32 -11.32 -16.61
C TYR A 334 -7.18 -10.30 -16.58
N LEU A 335 -6.05 -10.67 -17.22
CA LEU A 335 -4.99 -9.74 -17.56
C LEU A 335 -5.11 -9.28 -19.01
N PHE A 336 -4.72 -8.01 -19.28
CA PHE A 336 -4.73 -7.46 -20.63
C PHE A 336 -3.42 -6.70 -20.95
N LYS A 337 -2.98 -6.78 -22.21
CA LYS A 337 -1.72 -6.11 -22.67
C LYS A 337 -1.97 -4.76 -23.33
N ASN A 338 -3.16 -4.56 -23.91
CA ASN A 338 -3.54 -3.35 -24.64
C ASN A 338 -5.06 -3.15 -24.64
N LYS A 339 -5.52 -1.97 -25.08
CA LYS A 339 -6.94 -1.58 -25.10
C LYS A 339 -7.86 -2.53 -25.90
N ARG A 340 -7.36 -3.19 -26.94
CA ARG A 340 -8.14 -4.17 -27.69
C ARG A 340 -8.43 -5.43 -26.87
N VAL A 341 -7.39 -5.93 -26.17
CA VAL A 341 -7.53 -7.09 -25.28
C VAL A 341 -8.41 -6.73 -24.08
N TYR A 342 -8.22 -5.53 -23.49
CA TYR A 342 -9.10 -5.02 -22.44
C TYR A 342 -10.56 -5.09 -22.84
N ARG A 343 -10.94 -4.49 -24.00
CA ARG A 343 -12.30 -4.53 -24.50
C ARG A 343 -12.81 -5.96 -24.66
N ASN A 344 -12.05 -6.84 -25.26
CA ASN A 344 -12.47 -8.24 -25.48
C ASN A 344 -12.71 -8.97 -24.14
N ARG A 345 -11.89 -8.71 -23.09
CA ARG A 345 -12.07 -9.31 -21.76
C ARG A 345 -13.35 -8.81 -21.08
N ILE A 346 -13.62 -7.51 -21.16
CA ILE A 346 -14.86 -6.92 -20.65
C ILE A 346 -16.07 -7.50 -21.41
N GLU A 347 -16.08 -7.49 -22.74
CA GLU A 347 -17.17 -8.04 -23.56
C GLU A 347 -17.45 -9.51 -23.26
N LYS A 348 -16.40 -10.32 -22.98
CA LYS A 348 -16.54 -11.73 -22.58
C LYS A 348 -17.29 -11.89 -21.25
N LEU A 349 -17.08 -10.96 -20.29
CA LEU A 349 -17.82 -10.97 -19.01
C LEU A 349 -19.24 -10.45 -19.16
N LEU A 350 -19.45 -9.40 -19.97
CA LEU A 350 -20.78 -8.84 -20.24
C LEU A 350 -21.70 -9.82 -20.97
N ALA A 351 -21.16 -10.67 -21.85
CA ALA A 351 -21.89 -11.64 -22.60
C ALA A 351 -22.36 -12.85 -21.75
N ASP A 352 -21.76 -13.13 -20.62
CA ASP A 352 -22.06 -14.29 -19.77
C ASP A 352 -22.14 -13.91 -18.28
N ARG A 353 -23.35 -13.55 -17.84
CA ARG A 353 -23.62 -13.16 -16.45
C ARG A 353 -23.30 -14.28 -15.44
N LYS A 354 -23.51 -15.55 -15.81
CA LYS A 354 -23.19 -16.70 -14.92
C LYS A 354 -21.69 -16.81 -14.70
N LYS A 355 -20.91 -16.66 -15.76
CA LYS A 355 -19.44 -16.62 -15.70
C LYS A 355 -18.95 -15.47 -14.86
N LEU A 356 -19.51 -14.27 -15.03
CA LEU A 356 -19.17 -13.07 -14.26
C LEU A 356 -19.33 -13.33 -12.75
N VAL A 357 -20.51 -13.83 -12.33
CA VAL A 357 -20.79 -14.13 -10.92
C VAL A 357 -19.87 -15.24 -10.38
N LYS A 358 -19.66 -16.32 -11.14
CA LYS A 358 -18.76 -17.41 -10.75
C LYS A 358 -17.33 -16.89 -10.54
N MET A 359 -16.86 -16.07 -11.47
CA MET A 359 -15.49 -15.48 -11.39
C MET A 359 -15.35 -14.53 -10.20
N GLY A 360 -16.37 -13.71 -9.90
CA GLY A 360 -16.40 -12.86 -8.73
C GLY A 360 -16.31 -13.65 -7.41
N ASN A 361 -17.05 -14.75 -7.29
CA ASN A 361 -16.98 -15.63 -6.12
C ASN A 361 -15.58 -16.25 -5.96
N GLN A 362 -14.93 -16.66 -7.05
CA GLN A 362 -13.55 -17.16 -7.02
C GLN A 362 -12.55 -16.05 -6.68
N ALA A 363 -12.79 -14.83 -7.16
CA ALA A 363 -11.99 -13.65 -6.79
C ALA A 363 -11.99 -13.47 -5.27
N ARG A 364 -13.16 -13.49 -4.61
CA ARG A 364 -13.26 -13.39 -3.15
C ARG A 364 -12.50 -14.50 -2.42
N ILE A 365 -12.64 -15.74 -2.85
CA ILE A 365 -11.91 -16.87 -2.24
C ILE A 365 -10.40 -16.65 -2.31
N SER A 366 -9.92 -16.07 -3.40
CA SER A 366 -8.49 -15.78 -3.63
C SER A 366 -7.94 -14.69 -2.70
N THR A 367 -8.78 -13.94 -1.97
CA THR A 367 -8.32 -12.84 -1.10
C THR A 367 -7.85 -13.28 0.29
N LYS A 368 -8.09 -14.51 0.73
CA LYS A 368 -7.70 -14.99 2.06
C LYS A 368 -6.25 -14.71 2.47
N PRO A 369 -5.24 -14.87 1.58
CA PRO A 369 -3.84 -14.56 1.91
C PRO A 369 -3.55 -13.07 2.11
N TYR A 370 -4.50 -12.20 1.76
CA TYR A 370 -4.40 -10.74 1.88
C TYR A 370 -5.18 -10.19 3.07
N SER A 371 -5.73 -11.04 3.94
CA SER A 371 -6.41 -10.59 5.16
C SER A 371 -5.42 -9.99 6.16
N THR A 372 -5.89 -9.04 6.99
CA THR A 372 -5.10 -8.48 8.09
C THR A 372 -4.60 -9.54 9.06
N LYS A 373 -5.40 -10.58 9.29
CA LYS A 373 -5.02 -11.73 10.13
C LYS A 373 -3.81 -12.45 9.59
N TYR A 374 -3.83 -12.86 8.32
CA TYR A 374 -2.73 -13.55 7.66
C TYR A 374 -1.47 -12.67 7.59
N PHE A 375 -1.64 -11.40 7.25
CA PHE A 375 -0.56 -10.41 7.23
C PHE A 375 0.16 -10.31 8.58
N ALA A 376 -0.60 -10.12 9.66
CA ALA A 376 -0.02 -10.04 11.00
C ALA A 376 0.70 -11.33 11.41
N GLU A 377 0.16 -12.51 11.05
CA GLU A 377 0.80 -13.80 11.31
C GLU A 377 2.16 -13.89 10.61
N LYS A 378 2.21 -13.56 9.32
CA LYS A 378 3.45 -13.59 8.56
C LYS A 378 4.48 -12.56 9.02
N VAL A 379 4.06 -11.36 9.40
CA VAL A 379 4.94 -10.34 9.98
C VAL A 379 5.48 -10.80 11.33
N LEU A 380 4.68 -11.47 12.17
CA LEU A 380 5.13 -12.04 13.45
C LEU A 380 6.17 -13.15 13.25
N ASP A 381 6.03 -13.98 12.21
CA ASP A 381 7.04 -14.97 11.85
C ASP A 381 8.42 -14.28 11.63
N VAL A 382 8.42 -13.17 10.88
CA VAL A 382 9.65 -12.37 10.64
C VAL A 382 10.19 -11.71 11.92
N TYR A 383 9.31 -11.21 12.80
CA TYR A 383 9.75 -10.65 14.08
C TYR A 383 10.41 -11.72 14.95
N ASN A 384 9.87 -12.94 14.98
CA ASN A 384 10.45 -14.05 15.72
C ASN A 384 11.84 -14.42 15.19
N LEU A 385 12.03 -14.42 13.86
CA LEU A 385 13.34 -14.61 13.25
C LEU A 385 14.31 -13.49 13.67
N ALA A 386 13.93 -12.23 13.47
CA ALA A 386 14.76 -11.08 13.81
C ALA A 386 15.17 -11.03 15.29
N VAL A 387 14.31 -11.47 16.21
CA VAL A 387 14.59 -11.55 17.66
C VAL A 387 15.43 -12.78 17.98
N GLY A 388 15.17 -13.92 17.30
CA GLY A 388 15.88 -15.20 17.50
C GLY A 388 17.35 -15.13 17.05
N ASP A 389 17.67 -14.35 16.04
CA ASP A 389 19.03 -14.12 15.54
C ASP A 389 19.91 -13.28 16.49
N ARG A 390 19.37 -12.82 17.61
CA ARG A 390 20.18 -12.18 18.64
C ARG A 390 21.13 -13.22 19.27
N PRO A 391 22.45 -12.97 19.28
CA PRO A 391 23.35 -13.79 20.08
C PRO A 391 22.92 -13.71 21.55
N LYS A 392 22.53 -14.86 22.13
CA LYS A 392 21.94 -15.03 23.47
C LYS A 392 22.80 -14.49 24.63
N ASN A 393 23.95 -13.84 24.37
CA ASN A 393 24.83 -13.30 25.39
C ASN A 393 25.59 -12.05 24.90
N ARG A 394 24.94 -10.91 24.95
CA ARG A 394 25.65 -9.62 25.06
C ARG A 394 24.89 -8.67 25.97
N SER A 395 24.88 -8.96 27.26
CA SER A 395 24.54 -7.97 28.26
C SER A 395 25.47 -6.74 28.09
N PHE A 396 24.92 -5.55 28.17
CA PHE A 396 25.66 -4.27 28.16
C PHE A 396 26.85 -4.32 29.09
N PHE A 397 26.74 -4.98 30.25
CA PHE A 397 27.82 -5.23 31.21
C PHE A 397 28.95 -6.12 30.67
N SER A 398 28.70 -7.03 29.74
CA SER A 398 29.77 -7.86 29.14
C SER A 398 30.58 -7.08 28.10
N ARG A 399 29.96 -6.08 27.41
CA ARG A 399 30.69 -5.14 26.54
C ARG A 399 31.56 -4.17 27.36
N MET A 400 31.02 -3.61 28.44
CA MET A 400 31.82 -2.73 29.35
C MET A 400 33.00 -3.47 29.97
N ARG A 401 32.85 -4.72 30.43
CA ARG A 401 33.95 -5.53 30.92
C ARG A 401 35.06 -5.79 29.90
N ARG A 402 34.71 -5.95 28.58
CA ARG A 402 35.72 -6.10 27.52
C ARG A 402 36.47 -4.78 27.23
N VAL A 403 35.77 -3.67 27.22
CA VAL A 403 36.41 -2.35 27.02
C VAL A 403 37.33 -2.03 28.18
N ILE A 404 36.90 -2.27 29.42
CA ILE A 404 37.71 -2.07 30.64
C ILE A 404 38.91 -3.02 30.65
N LYS A 405 38.72 -4.34 30.29
CA LYS A 405 39.88 -5.26 30.23
C LYS A 405 40.88 -4.95 29.12
N ARG A 406 40.45 -4.39 27.99
CA ARG A 406 41.35 -3.94 26.92
C ARG A 406 42.07 -2.63 27.25
N GLY A 407 41.48 -1.77 28.08
CA GLY A 407 42.12 -0.55 28.56
C GLY A 407 43.16 -0.78 29.66
N PHE A 408 43.14 -1.90 30.39
CA PHE A 408 44.08 -2.23 31.48
C PHE A 408 45.22 -3.17 31.07
N ASN A 409 45.17 -3.81 29.89
CA ASN A 409 46.24 -4.69 29.40
C ASN A 409 47.09 -4.08 28.29
N GLY A 410 47.02 -2.76 28.12
CA GLY A 410 47.84 -1.97 27.22
C GLY A 410 48.79 -1.04 27.98
N LYS A 411 49.66 -1.62 28.82
CA LYS A 411 50.92 -1.04 29.27
C LYS A 411 51.98 -2.09 29.16
#